data_765cbe5c9ee0fe94feac78ce3d8859bd
#
_entry.id   765cbe5c9ee0fe94feac78ce3d8859bd
#
_cell.length_a   1.000
_cell.length_b   1.000
_cell.length_c   1.000
_cell.angle_alpha   90.00
_cell.angle_beta   90.00
_cell.angle_gamma   90.00
#
_symmetry.space_group_name_H-M   'P 1'
#
loop_
_entity.id
_entity.type
_entity.pdbx_description
1 polymer ?
#
loop_
_entity_poly.entity_id
_entity_poly.type
_entity_poly.pdbx_seq_one_letter_code
_entity_poly.pdbx_strand_id
1 'polypeptide(L)'
;MTRGRRGATLIVVALILTTALAGFAGQTSAQADRPTLRLGVNAADLQFLDPHFASGTQDRTVVDMVFNGLVRYVPGNNPQMEADLATEIPEPVMEGEQQVWTFTLRDDVVCHPSPSTEAYPLTSADVVASLQKSANSETSAYAGEYAGMTVEAVDERTVAITLENPLSPTLFLPKVANYSGGFILCMQAYEALGADAFRTNPVGTGPFMFTSYTPQNSVELIANDDYFRGAPKLAGVSVRYMADASSREIGLQSGNLDVIAGLPEAQWVDRINADGTMVADVFGVAESIFLNFNVTVAPFDDIRVRQAVTYAVNRDEHLALFGEPVAEPIYSVVPAQSMPGGLTQEEATAANVTRDQNLDTARQLLADAGYADGFEINLITSEMSDYRANYEVLQAELAEIGITVNLDVVDHATMHAQIREDVNPIVIYVAFRPNADVYLTNFFLSTSAIGLETAITNFSHYGAVDDLILQARAETDPEAQAELWKQANIKILEDAAAFSLNTKNLVYARTQAVDYGHELVASQALAPPITELTTISQ
;
A
#
# COMPACT_ATOMS: atom_id res chain seq x y z
N MET A 1 -55.76 -75.09 -29.03
CA MET A 1 -57.14 -74.74 -28.63
C MET A 1 -57.08 -73.47 -27.79
N THR A 2 -57.82 -72.51 -28.27
CA THR A 2 -58.50 -71.34 -27.72
C THR A 2 -57.61 -70.23 -27.23
N ARG A 3 -57.39 -69.14 -28.00
CA ARG A 3 -58.18 -67.91 -28.23
C ARG A 3 -58.62 -67.21 -26.94
N GLY A 4 -58.13 -65.94 -26.78
CA GLY A 4 -58.71 -64.97 -25.87
C GLY A 4 -58.08 -63.55 -26.07
N ARG A 5 -58.71 -62.71 -26.88
CA ARG A 5 -58.52 -61.29 -27.13
C ARG A 5 -58.80 -60.45 -25.87
N ARG A 6 -58.12 -59.31 -25.78
CA ARG A 6 -58.60 -57.91 -25.43
C ARG A 6 -57.37 -57.14 -25.10
N GLY A 7 -56.98 -56.06 -25.70
CA GLY A 7 -57.65 -55.01 -26.42
C GLY A 7 -57.67 -53.74 -25.62
N ALA A 8 -56.84 -52.77 -26.07
CA ALA A 8 -56.97 -51.34 -25.90
C ALA A 8 -57.14 -50.78 -24.46
N THR A 9 -56.12 -50.06 -23.99
CA THR A 9 -56.21 -48.69 -23.41
C THR A 9 -54.82 -48.28 -22.99
N LEU A 10 -54.08 -47.59 -23.88
CA LEU A 10 -52.81 -46.91 -23.58
C LEU A 10 -52.64 -45.81 -24.60
N ILE A 11 -53.42 -44.76 -24.49
CA ILE A 11 -53.12 -43.39 -25.05
C ILE A 11 -53.94 -42.46 -24.18
N VAL A 12 -53.29 -41.66 -23.34
CA VAL A 12 -53.56 -40.32 -22.75
C VAL A 12 -52.84 -40.20 -21.41
N VAL A 13 -51.51 -40.18 -21.39
CA VAL A 13 -50.72 -39.55 -20.33
C VAL A 13 -49.32 -39.18 -20.89
N ALA A 14 -49.26 -38.51 -22.01
CA ALA A 14 -47.97 -38.06 -22.57
C ALA A 14 -48.02 -36.61 -23.11
N LEU A 15 -48.78 -35.72 -22.44
CA LEU A 15 -48.88 -34.33 -22.94
C LEU A 15 -48.93 -33.25 -21.83
N ILE A 16 -48.41 -33.50 -20.61
CA ILE A 16 -48.36 -32.48 -19.54
C ILE A 16 -46.97 -32.39 -18.86
N LEU A 17 -45.89 -32.81 -19.53
CA LEU A 17 -44.53 -32.70 -18.95
C LEU A 17 -43.54 -31.91 -19.81
N THR A 18 -43.98 -31.05 -20.72
CA THR A 18 -43.09 -30.28 -21.60
C THR A 18 -43.15 -28.76 -21.44
N THR A 19 -43.78 -28.25 -20.39
CA THR A 19 -43.86 -26.77 -20.17
C THR A 19 -43.18 -26.29 -18.87
N ALA A 20 -42.44 -27.12 -18.16
CA ALA A 20 -41.74 -26.71 -16.93
C ALA A 20 -40.19 -26.65 -17.05
N LEU A 21 -39.59 -26.87 -18.23
CA LEU A 21 -38.12 -26.81 -18.43
C LEU A 21 -37.64 -25.59 -19.22
N ALA A 22 -38.49 -24.64 -19.53
CA ALA A 22 -38.11 -23.44 -20.29
C ALA A 22 -37.76 -22.21 -19.41
N GLY A 23 -37.78 -22.36 -18.08
CA GLY A 23 -37.53 -21.23 -17.14
C GLY A 23 -36.14 -21.17 -16.51
N PHE A 24 -35.28 -22.17 -16.70
CA PHE A 24 -33.95 -22.21 -16.08
C PHE A 24 -32.75 -22.04 -17.05
N ALA A 25 -33.00 -21.86 -18.33
CA ALA A 25 -31.94 -21.74 -19.35
C ALA A 25 -31.47 -20.30 -19.62
N GLY A 26 -32.03 -19.31 -18.92
CA GLY A 26 -31.76 -17.89 -19.21
C GLY A 26 -30.67 -17.22 -18.36
N GLN A 27 -30.23 -17.83 -17.27
CA GLN A 27 -29.22 -17.22 -16.38
C GLN A 27 -27.81 -17.81 -16.49
N THR A 28 -27.62 -18.95 -17.14
CA THR A 28 -26.30 -19.59 -17.29
C THR A 28 -25.49 -19.11 -18.51
N SER A 29 -26.06 -18.35 -19.43
CA SER A 29 -25.34 -17.93 -20.66
C SER A 29 -24.55 -16.64 -20.53
N ALA A 30 -24.84 -15.75 -19.56
CA ALA A 30 -24.12 -14.51 -19.39
C ALA A 30 -22.77 -14.67 -18.66
N GLN A 31 -22.61 -15.73 -17.87
CA GLN A 31 -21.37 -16.00 -17.11
C GLN A 31 -20.32 -16.75 -17.95
N ALA A 32 -20.74 -17.44 -19.00
CA ALA A 32 -19.86 -18.27 -19.84
C ALA A 32 -18.96 -17.46 -20.80
N ASP A 33 -19.25 -16.18 -21.02
CA ASP A 33 -18.51 -15.33 -21.97
C ASP A 33 -17.56 -14.31 -21.31
N ARG A 34 -17.59 -14.19 -19.96
CA ARG A 34 -16.68 -13.29 -19.25
C ARG A 34 -15.29 -13.93 -19.05
N PRO A 35 -14.19 -13.22 -19.31
CA PRO A 35 -12.83 -13.73 -19.10
C PRO A 35 -12.47 -13.78 -17.60
N THR A 36 -11.53 -14.67 -17.24
CA THR A 36 -10.83 -14.66 -15.94
C THR A 36 -9.48 -13.96 -16.11
N LEU A 37 -9.20 -12.96 -15.27
CA LEU A 37 -7.91 -12.26 -15.26
C LEU A 37 -6.87 -13.10 -14.51
N ARG A 38 -5.66 -13.24 -15.07
CA ARG A 38 -4.55 -13.99 -14.50
C ARG A 38 -3.43 -13.03 -14.11
N LEU A 39 -3.24 -12.84 -12.81
CA LEU A 39 -2.28 -11.90 -12.23
C LEU A 39 -1.08 -12.64 -11.64
N GLY A 40 0.12 -12.39 -12.15
CA GLY A 40 1.38 -12.90 -11.61
C GLY A 40 2.00 -11.95 -10.60
N VAL A 41 2.03 -12.33 -9.31
CA VAL A 41 2.60 -11.51 -8.23
C VAL A 41 4.03 -11.94 -7.87
N ASN A 42 4.84 -10.99 -7.43
CA ASN A 42 6.22 -11.22 -6.99
C ASN A 42 6.26 -11.75 -5.55
N ALA A 43 5.87 -13.00 -5.38
CA ALA A 43 5.93 -13.69 -4.10
C ALA A 43 6.04 -15.21 -4.31
N ALA A 44 6.59 -15.92 -3.33
CA ALA A 44 6.64 -17.37 -3.34
C ALA A 44 5.32 -18.00 -2.87
N ASP A 45 4.59 -17.31 -1.99
CA ASP A 45 3.31 -17.73 -1.43
C ASP A 45 2.60 -16.56 -0.74
N LEU A 46 1.35 -16.76 -0.35
CA LEU A 46 0.63 -15.85 0.54
C LEU A 46 1.12 -15.99 2.00
N GLN A 47 0.84 -14.96 2.82
CA GLN A 47 1.00 -15.01 4.27
C GLN A 47 -0.34 -15.05 4.99
N PHE A 48 -1.20 -14.05 4.75
CA PHE A 48 -2.51 -13.93 5.39
C PHE A 48 -3.54 -13.31 4.45
N LEU A 49 -4.74 -13.88 4.41
CA LEU A 49 -5.92 -13.28 3.77
C LEU A 49 -6.92 -12.70 4.78
N ASP A 50 -6.62 -12.76 6.09
CA ASP A 50 -7.27 -11.89 7.07
C ASP A 50 -6.69 -10.48 6.91
N PRO A 51 -7.48 -9.47 6.49
CA PRO A 51 -6.97 -8.14 6.17
C PRO A 51 -6.34 -7.44 7.38
N HIS A 52 -6.73 -7.79 8.61
CA HIS A 52 -6.15 -7.24 9.84
C HIS A 52 -4.75 -7.78 10.17
N PHE A 53 -4.21 -8.68 9.33
CA PHE A 53 -2.82 -9.17 9.37
C PHE A 53 -2.11 -9.04 8.02
N ALA A 54 -2.85 -8.84 6.93
CA ALA A 54 -2.30 -8.74 5.59
C ALA A 54 -1.38 -7.52 5.47
N SER A 55 -0.08 -7.71 5.29
CA SER A 55 0.92 -6.64 5.19
C SER A 55 1.70 -6.68 3.88
N GLY A 56 1.91 -7.85 3.31
CA GLY A 56 2.60 -8.03 2.03
C GLY A 56 1.74 -7.61 0.83
N THR A 57 2.38 -7.13 -0.24
CA THR A 57 1.69 -6.73 -1.48
C THR A 57 0.86 -7.88 -2.06
N GLN A 58 1.37 -9.13 -2.01
CA GLN A 58 0.68 -10.32 -2.51
C GLN A 58 -0.63 -10.60 -1.75
N ASP A 59 -0.66 -10.32 -0.43
CA ASP A 59 -1.84 -10.50 0.41
C ASP A 59 -2.84 -9.36 0.18
N ARG A 60 -2.34 -8.10 0.18
CA ARG A 60 -3.15 -6.90 -0.07
C ARG A 60 -3.85 -6.94 -1.42
N THR A 61 -3.18 -7.45 -2.46
CA THR A 61 -3.77 -7.63 -3.79
C THR A 61 -5.03 -8.49 -3.75
N VAL A 62 -5.07 -9.54 -2.92
CA VAL A 62 -6.25 -10.40 -2.78
C VAL A 62 -7.31 -9.76 -1.88
N VAL A 63 -6.92 -9.22 -0.72
CA VAL A 63 -7.89 -8.67 0.23
C VAL A 63 -8.61 -7.43 -0.31
N ASP A 64 -7.95 -6.61 -1.13
CA ASP A 64 -8.57 -5.44 -1.78
C ASP A 64 -9.70 -5.82 -2.75
N MET A 65 -9.66 -7.03 -3.33
CA MET A 65 -10.72 -7.56 -4.19
C MET A 65 -11.87 -8.22 -3.41
N VAL A 66 -11.62 -8.65 -2.17
CA VAL A 66 -12.58 -9.45 -1.37
C VAL A 66 -13.32 -8.61 -0.33
N PHE A 67 -12.69 -7.54 0.18
CA PHE A 67 -13.23 -6.73 1.27
C PHE A 67 -13.47 -5.28 0.86
N ASN A 68 -14.26 -4.58 1.67
CA ASN A 68 -14.54 -3.15 1.58
C ASN A 68 -14.27 -2.47 2.94
N GLY A 69 -14.08 -1.15 2.92
CA GLY A 69 -14.09 -0.28 4.11
C GLY A 69 -15.38 0.52 4.21
N LEU A 70 -15.54 1.31 5.27
CA LEU A 70 -16.65 2.30 5.32
C LEU A 70 -16.50 3.33 4.19
N VAL A 71 -15.26 3.72 3.92
CA VAL A 71 -14.84 4.49 2.75
C VAL A 71 -13.80 3.69 1.97
N ARG A 72 -13.46 4.11 0.75
CA ARG A 72 -12.35 3.51 0.00
C ARG A 72 -11.47 4.57 -0.65
N TYR A 73 -10.24 4.23 -0.88
CA TYR A 73 -9.42 4.96 -1.83
C TYR A 73 -10.03 4.82 -3.23
N VAL A 74 -10.13 5.94 -3.95
CA VAL A 74 -10.57 5.90 -5.36
C VAL A 74 -9.62 4.99 -6.14
N PRO A 75 -10.11 3.96 -6.83
CA PRO A 75 -9.24 3.01 -7.53
C PRO A 75 -8.26 3.73 -8.45
N GLY A 76 -6.97 3.42 -8.27
CA GLY A 76 -5.88 3.99 -9.05
C GLY A 76 -5.56 5.46 -8.79
N ASN A 77 -6.23 6.15 -7.86
CA ASN A 77 -6.05 7.59 -7.61
C ASN A 77 -5.93 7.92 -6.11
N ASN A 78 -5.05 7.22 -5.40
CA ASN A 78 -4.67 7.60 -4.04
C ASN A 78 -3.95 8.99 -4.06
N PRO A 79 -4.21 9.93 -3.13
CA PRO A 79 -4.90 9.74 -1.85
C PRO A 79 -6.40 10.05 -1.83
N GLN A 80 -7.04 10.22 -2.98
CA GLN A 80 -8.47 10.54 -3.01
C GLN A 80 -9.31 9.41 -2.42
N MET A 81 -10.35 9.78 -1.67
CA MET A 81 -11.27 8.84 -1.04
C MET A 81 -12.71 9.10 -1.43
N GLU A 82 -13.52 8.05 -1.42
CA GLU A 82 -14.96 8.09 -1.65
C GLU A 82 -15.69 7.17 -0.68
N ALA A 83 -17.00 7.34 -0.54
CA ALA A 83 -17.85 6.45 0.24
C ALA A 83 -17.84 5.04 -0.37
N ASP A 84 -17.89 3.99 0.48
CA ASP A 84 -17.89 2.59 0.04
C ASP A 84 -19.04 1.81 0.69
N LEU A 85 -18.84 1.19 1.85
CA LEU A 85 -19.94 0.59 2.61
C LEU A 85 -20.89 1.64 3.22
N ALA A 86 -20.36 2.85 3.49
CA ALA A 86 -21.17 3.99 3.88
C ALA A 86 -21.81 4.65 2.65
N THR A 87 -22.95 5.34 2.86
CA THR A 87 -23.65 6.09 1.81
C THR A 87 -22.93 7.38 1.44
N GLU A 88 -22.16 7.96 2.38
CA GLU A 88 -21.39 9.20 2.22
C GLU A 88 -20.22 9.22 3.21
N ILE A 89 -19.27 10.12 3.02
CA ILE A 89 -18.26 10.47 4.02
C ILE A 89 -18.86 11.57 4.88
N PRO A 90 -19.15 11.30 6.18
CA PRO A 90 -19.78 12.30 7.04
C PRO A 90 -18.78 13.36 7.50
N GLU A 91 -19.28 14.53 7.86
CA GLU A 91 -18.52 15.52 8.64
C GLU A 91 -18.54 15.14 10.12
N PRO A 92 -17.43 15.27 10.84
CA PRO A 92 -17.39 14.98 12.26
C PRO A 92 -18.09 16.05 13.09
N VAL A 93 -18.63 15.65 14.23
CA VAL A 93 -19.24 16.56 15.22
C VAL A 93 -18.42 16.52 16.50
N MET A 94 -18.16 17.71 17.09
CA MET A 94 -17.52 17.79 18.40
C MET A 94 -18.55 17.65 19.51
N GLU A 95 -18.39 16.66 20.38
CA GLU A 95 -19.17 16.43 21.59
C GLU A 95 -18.26 16.64 22.82
N GLY A 96 -18.22 17.90 23.31
CA GLY A 96 -17.22 18.30 24.30
C GLY A 96 -15.82 18.32 23.72
N GLU A 97 -14.91 17.50 24.26
CA GLU A 97 -13.53 17.35 23.76
C GLU A 97 -13.40 16.17 22.77
N GLN A 98 -14.42 15.34 22.62
CA GLN A 98 -14.42 14.18 21.74
C GLN A 98 -14.92 14.54 20.35
N GLN A 99 -14.42 13.85 19.34
CA GLN A 99 -14.87 13.95 17.95
C GLN A 99 -15.68 12.72 17.58
N VAL A 100 -16.88 12.92 17.04
CA VAL A 100 -17.81 11.84 16.67
C VAL A 100 -18.05 11.84 15.17
N TRP A 101 -17.79 10.69 14.52
CA TRP A 101 -18.08 10.42 13.12
C TRP A 101 -19.27 9.46 13.03
N THR A 102 -20.35 9.86 12.37
CA THR A 102 -21.56 9.02 12.25
C THR A 102 -21.75 8.56 10.81
N PHE A 103 -21.49 7.28 10.55
CA PHE A 103 -21.64 6.66 9.23
C PHE A 103 -22.99 5.98 9.08
N THR A 104 -23.67 6.23 7.95
CA THR A 104 -24.87 5.49 7.55
C THR A 104 -24.48 4.44 6.53
N LEU A 105 -24.74 3.16 6.81
CA LEU A 105 -24.43 2.05 5.91
C LEU A 105 -25.46 1.97 4.77
N ARG A 106 -25.00 1.52 3.61
CA ARG A 106 -25.83 1.11 2.48
C ARG A 106 -26.76 -0.03 2.91
N ASP A 107 -27.88 -0.18 2.23
CA ASP A 107 -28.88 -1.25 2.48
C ASP A 107 -28.81 -2.41 1.48
N ASP A 108 -27.92 -2.32 0.50
CA ASP A 108 -27.73 -3.28 -0.57
C ASP A 108 -26.42 -4.07 -0.46
N VAL A 109 -25.70 -3.99 0.68
CA VAL A 109 -24.45 -4.72 0.91
C VAL A 109 -24.72 -6.09 1.50
N VAL A 110 -24.17 -7.12 0.85
CA VAL A 110 -24.33 -8.53 1.26
C VAL A 110 -22.96 -9.16 1.47
N CYS A 111 -22.80 -9.83 2.60
CA CYS A 111 -21.64 -10.69 2.88
C CYS A 111 -21.64 -11.90 1.97
N HIS A 112 -20.48 -12.25 1.43
CA HIS A 112 -20.32 -13.42 0.55
C HIS A 112 -20.78 -14.72 1.22
N PRO A 113 -21.38 -15.65 0.48
CA PRO A 113 -21.61 -16.99 0.99
C PRO A 113 -20.29 -17.73 1.19
N SER A 114 -20.27 -18.66 2.14
CA SER A 114 -19.15 -19.55 2.41
C SER A 114 -19.64 -20.98 2.65
N PRO A 115 -18.77 -21.98 2.75
CA PRO A 115 -19.17 -23.32 3.15
C PRO A 115 -19.84 -23.39 4.54
N SER A 116 -19.62 -22.38 5.39
CA SER A 116 -20.11 -22.33 6.77
C SER A 116 -21.28 -21.36 6.99
N THR A 117 -21.52 -20.44 6.06
CA THR A 117 -22.58 -19.41 6.15
C THR A 117 -23.19 -19.13 4.78
N GLU A 118 -24.52 -18.99 4.73
CA GLU A 118 -25.17 -18.42 3.55
C GLU A 118 -24.89 -16.91 3.46
N ALA A 119 -25.16 -16.30 2.30
CA ALA A 119 -25.08 -14.85 2.14
C ALA A 119 -26.08 -14.15 3.07
N TYR A 120 -25.65 -13.04 3.69
CA TYR A 120 -26.46 -12.27 4.63
C TYR A 120 -26.17 -10.77 4.53
N PRO A 121 -27.13 -9.87 4.85
CA PRO A 121 -26.89 -8.43 4.82
C PRO A 121 -25.83 -8.00 5.84
N LEU A 122 -24.90 -7.14 5.42
CA LEU A 122 -23.96 -6.50 6.32
C LEU A 122 -24.72 -5.49 7.23
N THR A 123 -24.40 -5.49 8.52
CA THR A 123 -25.02 -4.59 9.50
C THR A 123 -23.97 -3.80 10.28
N SER A 124 -24.45 -2.81 11.06
CA SER A 124 -23.61 -2.06 12.01
C SER A 124 -22.92 -2.96 13.03
N ALA A 125 -23.50 -4.11 13.38
CA ALA A 125 -22.88 -5.08 14.29
C ALA A 125 -21.61 -5.69 13.71
N ASP A 126 -21.59 -5.99 12.39
CA ASP A 126 -20.37 -6.46 11.70
C ASP A 126 -19.28 -5.38 11.73
N VAL A 127 -19.63 -4.11 11.46
CA VAL A 127 -18.68 -2.99 11.49
C VAL A 127 -18.09 -2.80 12.89
N VAL A 128 -18.93 -2.78 13.92
CA VAL A 128 -18.48 -2.63 15.31
C VAL A 128 -17.54 -3.75 15.71
N ALA A 129 -17.93 -5.00 15.48
CA ALA A 129 -17.11 -6.15 15.83
C ALA A 129 -15.81 -6.22 15.02
N SER A 130 -15.84 -5.84 13.74
CA SER A 130 -14.66 -5.78 12.87
C SER A 130 -13.65 -4.73 13.37
N LEU A 131 -14.07 -3.50 13.64
CA LEU A 131 -13.18 -2.44 14.12
C LEU A 131 -12.70 -2.69 15.57
N GLN A 132 -13.52 -3.32 16.43
CA GLN A 132 -13.06 -3.80 17.73
C GLN A 132 -12.00 -4.90 17.61
N LYS A 133 -12.13 -5.82 16.63
CA LYS A 133 -11.08 -6.79 16.30
C LYS A 133 -9.81 -6.08 15.83
N SER A 134 -9.92 -5.02 15.02
CA SER A 134 -8.76 -4.22 14.59
C SER A 134 -8.04 -3.54 15.74
N ALA A 135 -8.76 -3.10 16.76
CA ALA A 135 -8.20 -2.45 17.96
C ALA A 135 -7.55 -3.41 18.97
N ASN A 136 -7.66 -4.72 18.77
CA ASN A 136 -7.14 -5.72 19.70
C ASN A 136 -5.81 -6.30 19.17
N SER A 137 -4.73 -6.15 19.94
CA SER A 137 -3.38 -6.61 19.59
C SER A 137 -3.22 -8.14 19.47
N GLU A 138 -4.16 -8.92 20.00
CA GLU A 138 -4.16 -10.37 19.82
C GLU A 138 -4.75 -10.79 18.45
N THR A 139 -5.57 -9.92 17.83
CA THR A 139 -6.35 -10.22 16.63
C THR A 139 -6.06 -9.30 15.45
N SER A 140 -5.13 -8.36 15.60
CA SER A 140 -4.72 -7.43 14.54
C SER A 140 -3.27 -6.98 14.71
N ALA A 141 -2.57 -6.88 13.60
CA ALA A 141 -1.24 -6.27 13.53
C ALA A 141 -1.29 -4.73 13.60
N TYR A 142 -2.48 -4.15 13.49
CA TYR A 142 -2.69 -2.69 13.37
C TYR A 142 -3.32 -2.07 14.63
N ALA A 143 -3.42 -2.82 15.74
CA ALA A 143 -4.15 -2.40 16.93
C ALA A 143 -3.72 -1.03 17.50
N GLY A 144 -2.44 -0.69 17.39
CA GLY A 144 -1.92 0.61 17.83
C GLY A 144 -2.51 1.81 17.10
N GLU A 145 -3.01 1.62 15.87
CA GLU A 145 -3.62 2.69 15.06
C GLU A 145 -5.06 3.03 15.53
N TYR A 146 -5.68 2.16 16.34
CA TYR A 146 -7.07 2.27 16.80
C TYR A 146 -7.19 2.66 18.28
N ALA A 147 -6.07 2.96 18.95
CA ALA A 147 -6.07 3.40 20.34
C ALA A 147 -6.88 4.71 20.50
N GLY A 148 -7.73 4.79 21.54
CA GLY A 148 -8.59 5.94 21.79
C GLY A 148 -9.82 6.07 20.86
N MET A 149 -10.12 5.02 20.07
CA MET A 149 -11.29 4.94 19.20
C MET A 149 -12.35 4.01 19.82
N THR A 150 -13.56 4.52 20.00
CA THR A 150 -14.73 3.75 20.42
C THR A 150 -15.72 3.65 19.27
N VAL A 151 -16.26 2.45 19.03
CA VAL A 151 -17.19 2.17 17.93
C VAL A 151 -18.46 1.57 18.47
N GLU A 152 -19.61 2.18 18.16
CA GLU A 152 -20.94 1.78 18.65
C GLU A 152 -21.97 1.71 17.52
N ALA A 153 -22.85 0.73 17.57
CA ALA A 153 -24.01 0.65 16.70
C ALA A 153 -25.12 1.54 17.28
N VAL A 154 -25.53 2.57 16.54
CA VAL A 154 -26.67 3.42 16.90
C VAL A 154 -27.99 2.73 16.57
N ASP A 155 -28.02 2.10 15.41
CA ASP A 155 -29.09 1.22 14.91
C ASP A 155 -28.50 0.21 13.93
N GLU A 156 -29.35 -0.57 13.24
CA GLU A 156 -28.92 -1.65 12.33
C GLU A 156 -28.02 -1.17 11.17
N ARG A 157 -28.10 0.13 10.79
CA ARG A 157 -27.34 0.71 9.67
C ARG A 157 -26.56 1.98 10.02
N THR A 158 -26.51 2.35 11.28
CA THR A 158 -25.83 3.56 11.73
C THR A 158 -24.76 3.21 12.74
N VAL A 159 -23.51 3.63 12.46
CA VAL A 159 -22.34 3.43 13.31
C VAL A 159 -21.81 4.79 13.74
N ALA A 160 -21.63 4.97 15.04
CA ALA A 160 -20.91 6.10 15.62
C ALA A 160 -19.48 5.69 15.99
N ILE A 161 -18.51 6.46 15.54
CA ILE A 161 -17.08 6.30 15.87
C ILE A 161 -16.66 7.54 16.64
N THR A 162 -16.31 7.36 17.92
CA THR A 162 -15.88 8.42 18.82
C THR A 162 -14.36 8.36 19.01
N LEU A 163 -13.68 9.47 18.79
CA LEU A 163 -12.26 9.64 19.02
C LEU A 163 -12.04 10.47 20.30
N GLU A 164 -11.20 9.96 21.21
CA GLU A 164 -10.79 10.70 22.41
C GLU A 164 -9.97 11.95 22.05
N ASN A 165 -9.11 11.82 21.04
CA ASN A 165 -8.34 12.91 20.47
C ASN A 165 -8.83 13.17 19.04
N PRO A 166 -9.32 14.38 18.75
CA PRO A 166 -9.75 14.74 17.40
C PRO A 166 -8.64 14.55 16.36
N LEU A 167 -9.01 14.04 15.19
CA LEU A 167 -8.13 13.85 14.05
C LEU A 167 -8.68 14.57 12.82
N SER A 168 -7.81 15.06 11.96
CA SER A 168 -8.20 15.52 10.63
C SER A 168 -8.78 14.38 9.80
N PRO A 169 -9.59 14.67 8.77
CA PRO A 169 -10.01 13.65 7.80
C PRO A 169 -8.83 12.90 7.19
N THR A 170 -7.70 13.56 6.94
CA THR A 170 -6.46 12.96 6.39
C THR A 170 -5.92 11.84 7.27
N LEU A 171 -6.05 11.95 8.59
CA LEU A 171 -5.56 10.94 9.54
C LEU A 171 -6.62 9.93 9.96
N PHE A 172 -7.89 10.32 9.96
CA PHE A 172 -8.98 9.44 10.40
C PHE A 172 -9.48 8.51 9.30
N LEU A 173 -9.81 9.04 8.09
CA LEU A 173 -10.46 8.26 7.05
C LEU A 173 -9.65 7.01 6.62
N PRO A 174 -8.30 7.02 6.54
CA PRO A 174 -7.53 5.81 6.31
C PRO A 174 -7.77 4.67 7.28
N LYS A 175 -8.18 4.97 8.53
CA LYS A 175 -8.46 3.96 9.57
C LYS A 175 -9.75 3.19 9.35
N VAL A 176 -10.62 3.69 8.48
CA VAL A 176 -11.91 3.08 8.14
C VAL A 176 -12.05 2.82 6.62
N ALA A 177 -10.92 2.95 5.89
CA ALA A 177 -10.85 2.71 4.46
C ALA A 177 -10.54 1.24 4.12
N ASN A 178 -10.59 0.90 2.83
CA ASN A 178 -10.12 -0.38 2.28
C ASN A 178 -8.59 -0.52 2.38
N TYR A 179 -8.07 -0.42 3.60
CA TYR A 179 -6.64 -0.52 3.90
C TYR A 179 -6.41 -1.04 5.32
N SER A 180 -5.53 -2.01 5.48
CA SER A 180 -5.10 -2.53 6.79
C SER A 180 -6.28 -2.91 7.69
N GLY A 181 -6.32 -2.44 8.93
CA GLY A 181 -7.40 -2.70 9.88
C GLY A 181 -8.74 -2.02 9.57
N GLY A 182 -8.81 -1.15 8.54
CA GLY A 182 -10.04 -0.45 8.12
C GLY A 182 -10.98 -1.31 7.28
N PHE A 183 -10.53 -2.44 6.75
CA PHE A 183 -11.41 -3.40 6.08
C PHE A 183 -12.44 -3.98 7.04
N ILE A 184 -13.69 -4.04 6.59
CA ILE A 184 -14.79 -4.59 7.37
C ILE A 184 -15.00 -6.06 7.06
N LEU A 185 -15.01 -6.89 8.10
CA LEU A 185 -15.20 -8.32 8.02
C LEU A 185 -16.68 -8.71 8.15
N CYS A 186 -17.07 -9.76 7.47
CA CYS A 186 -18.33 -10.45 7.67
C CYS A 186 -18.26 -11.34 8.92
N MET A 187 -18.65 -10.79 10.07
CA MET A 187 -18.35 -11.37 11.37
C MET A 187 -19.04 -12.71 11.65
N GLN A 188 -20.24 -12.95 11.12
CA GLN A 188 -20.87 -14.27 11.22
C GLN A 188 -20.02 -15.35 10.51
N ALA A 189 -19.46 -15.04 9.35
CA ALA A 189 -18.59 -15.95 8.62
C ALA A 189 -17.24 -16.12 9.33
N TYR A 190 -16.66 -15.04 9.88
CA TYR A 190 -15.45 -15.09 10.66
C TYR A 190 -15.57 -16.00 11.90
N GLU A 191 -16.67 -15.86 12.65
CA GLU A 191 -16.96 -16.68 13.82
C GLU A 191 -17.24 -18.14 13.48
N ALA A 192 -17.98 -18.39 12.40
CA ALA A 192 -18.31 -19.75 11.95
C ALA A 192 -17.09 -20.52 11.42
N LEU A 193 -16.14 -19.85 10.77
CA LEU A 193 -14.89 -20.42 10.28
C LEU A 193 -13.84 -20.55 11.40
N GLY A 194 -13.82 -19.59 12.30
CA GLY A 194 -12.74 -19.41 13.26
C GLY A 194 -11.50 -18.73 12.66
N ALA A 195 -10.72 -18.04 13.50
CA ALA A 195 -9.60 -17.21 13.08
C ALA A 195 -8.55 -17.93 12.22
N ASP A 196 -8.21 -19.18 12.55
CA ASP A 196 -7.19 -19.94 11.81
C ASP A 196 -7.64 -20.29 10.39
N ALA A 197 -8.89 -20.72 10.22
CA ALA A 197 -9.41 -21.04 8.89
C ALA A 197 -9.65 -19.77 8.06
N PHE A 198 -10.07 -18.66 8.68
CA PHE A 198 -10.32 -17.39 8.00
C PHE A 198 -9.04 -16.81 7.38
N ARG A 199 -7.86 -17.08 7.94
CA ARG A 199 -6.56 -16.65 7.40
C ARG A 199 -6.30 -17.05 5.95
N THR A 200 -6.93 -18.12 5.47
CA THR A 200 -6.77 -18.63 4.11
C THR A 200 -8.10 -18.81 3.38
N ASN A 201 -9.23 -18.48 4.02
CA ASN A 201 -10.57 -18.58 3.45
C ASN A 201 -11.34 -17.29 3.77
N PRO A 202 -10.98 -16.16 3.18
CA PRO A 202 -11.58 -14.86 3.48
C PRO A 202 -13.03 -14.80 2.99
N VAL A 203 -13.88 -14.14 3.78
CA VAL A 203 -15.29 -13.86 3.43
C VAL A 203 -15.53 -12.38 3.66
N GLY A 204 -15.83 -11.65 2.60
CA GLY A 204 -16.03 -10.21 2.61
C GLY A 204 -17.28 -9.79 1.84
N THR A 205 -17.26 -8.55 1.36
CA THR A 205 -18.36 -7.90 0.64
C THR A 205 -17.95 -7.41 -0.75
N GLY A 206 -16.69 -7.66 -1.16
CA GLY A 206 -16.05 -7.09 -2.34
C GLY A 206 -16.58 -7.60 -3.68
N PRO A 207 -16.02 -7.07 -4.78
CA PRO A 207 -16.43 -7.46 -6.14
C PRO A 207 -16.09 -8.91 -6.51
N PHE A 208 -15.16 -9.54 -5.80
CA PHE A 208 -14.80 -10.94 -6.05
C PHE A 208 -14.86 -11.75 -4.75
N MET A 209 -15.33 -13.01 -4.90
CA MET A 209 -15.50 -13.97 -3.81
C MET A 209 -14.37 -15.01 -3.86
N PHE A 210 -13.80 -15.32 -2.72
CA PHE A 210 -12.80 -16.39 -2.60
C PHE A 210 -13.39 -17.76 -2.90
N THR A 211 -12.66 -18.59 -3.65
CA THR A 211 -13.06 -19.98 -3.95
C THR A 211 -12.04 -21.01 -3.50
N SER A 212 -10.76 -20.77 -3.75
CA SER A 212 -9.72 -21.72 -3.34
C SER A 212 -8.34 -21.07 -3.22
N TYR A 213 -7.52 -21.67 -2.37
CA TYR A 213 -6.09 -21.39 -2.26
C TYR A 213 -5.32 -22.69 -2.45
N THR A 214 -4.34 -22.67 -3.34
CA THR A 214 -3.36 -23.73 -3.54
C THR A 214 -1.99 -23.22 -3.13
N PRO A 215 -1.40 -23.72 -2.03
CA PRO A 215 -0.12 -23.25 -1.51
C PRO A 215 0.98 -23.18 -2.57
N GLN A 216 1.74 -22.09 -2.58
CA GLN A 216 2.84 -21.82 -3.52
C GLN A 216 2.42 -21.80 -5.01
N ASN A 217 1.13 -21.67 -5.27
CA ASN A 217 0.59 -21.70 -6.64
C ASN A 217 -0.36 -20.52 -6.87
N SER A 218 -1.58 -20.57 -6.32
CA SER A 218 -2.58 -19.55 -6.63
C SER A 218 -3.66 -19.37 -5.57
N VAL A 219 -4.31 -18.21 -5.64
CA VAL A 219 -5.63 -17.93 -5.07
C VAL A 219 -6.60 -17.74 -6.24
N GLU A 220 -7.76 -18.38 -6.17
CA GLU A 220 -8.80 -18.26 -7.17
C GLU A 220 -10.00 -17.52 -6.59
N LEU A 221 -10.46 -16.52 -7.34
CA LEU A 221 -11.61 -15.69 -7.02
C LEU A 221 -12.64 -15.78 -8.16
N ILE A 222 -13.93 -15.73 -7.81
CA ILE A 222 -15.04 -15.61 -8.79
C ILE A 222 -15.77 -14.28 -8.59
N ALA A 223 -16.44 -13.81 -9.64
CA ALA A 223 -17.23 -12.59 -9.60
C ALA A 223 -18.37 -12.68 -8.57
N ASN A 224 -18.58 -11.61 -7.82
CA ASN A 224 -19.78 -11.36 -7.04
C ASN A 224 -20.80 -10.64 -7.92
N ASP A 225 -21.72 -11.40 -8.52
CA ASP A 225 -22.71 -10.83 -9.45
C ASP A 225 -23.74 -9.91 -8.75
N ASP A 226 -23.85 -10.01 -7.42
CA ASP A 226 -24.71 -9.17 -6.58
C ASP A 226 -23.93 -8.01 -5.91
N TYR A 227 -22.73 -7.67 -6.41
CA TYR A 227 -21.94 -6.58 -5.85
C TYR A 227 -22.66 -5.25 -5.94
N PHE A 228 -22.73 -4.53 -4.84
CA PHE A 228 -23.53 -3.29 -4.71
C PHE A 228 -23.12 -2.15 -5.65
N ARG A 229 -21.91 -2.19 -6.24
CA ARG A 229 -21.47 -1.23 -7.27
C ARG A 229 -21.70 -1.76 -8.70
N GLY A 230 -22.29 -2.92 -8.85
CA GLY A 230 -22.57 -3.60 -10.11
C GLY A 230 -21.71 -4.84 -10.31
N ALA A 231 -22.25 -5.80 -11.06
CA ALA A 231 -21.59 -7.07 -11.34
C ALA A 231 -20.23 -6.85 -12.07
N PRO A 232 -19.14 -7.51 -11.63
CA PRO A 232 -17.85 -7.45 -12.30
C PRO A 232 -17.92 -7.83 -13.78
N LYS A 233 -17.12 -7.18 -14.60
CA LYS A 233 -16.98 -7.50 -16.03
C LYS A 233 -16.15 -8.76 -16.28
N LEU A 234 -15.35 -9.18 -15.30
CA LEU A 234 -14.60 -10.44 -15.29
C LEU A 234 -15.45 -11.57 -14.70
N ALA A 235 -15.19 -12.82 -15.10
CA ALA A 235 -15.76 -14.00 -14.44
C ALA A 235 -15.07 -14.30 -13.10
N GLY A 236 -13.84 -13.84 -12.94
CA GLY A 236 -13.03 -14.04 -11.75
C GLY A 236 -11.60 -13.59 -11.94
N VAL A 237 -10.78 -13.83 -10.92
CA VAL A 237 -9.34 -13.49 -10.90
C VAL A 237 -8.56 -14.69 -10.36
N SER A 238 -7.47 -15.06 -11.07
CA SER A 238 -6.49 -16.05 -10.64
C SER A 238 -5.20 -15.32 -10.26
N VAL A 239 -4.90 -15.21 -8.97
CA VAL A 239 -3.66 -14.61 -8.47
C VAL A 239 -2.61 -15.69 -8.31
N ARG A 240 -1.52 -15.62 -9.08
CA ARG A 240 -0.46 -16.64 -9.15
C ARG A 240 0.81 -16.16 -8.47
N TYR A 241 1.33 -16.98 -7.58
CA TYR A 241 2.58 -16.71 -6.86
C TYR A 241 3.77 -17.12 -7.71
N MET A 242 4.57 -16.15 -8.16
CA MET A 242 5.69 -16.35 -9.07
C MET A 242 6.81 -15.38 -8.71
N ALA A 243 7.72 -15.79 -7.83
CA ALA A 243 8.83 -14.94 -7.37
C ALA A 243 9.85 -14.60 -8.49
N ASP A 244 10.05 -15.51 -9.45
CA ASP A 244 10.98 -15.31 -10.56
C ASP A 244 10.40 -14.34 -11.62
N ALA A 245 11.09 -13.23 -11.85
CA ALA A 245 10.67 -12.18 -12.78
C ALA A 245 10.63 -12.67 -14.24
N SER A 246 11.59 -13.49 -14.66
CA SER A 246 11.65 -14.02 -16.03
C SER A 246 10.46 -14.93 -16.31
N SER A 247 10.06 -15.75 -15.33
CA SER A 247 8.89 -16.63 -15.43
C SER A 247 7.60 -15.83 -15.55
N ARG A 248 7.46 -14.72 -14.81
CA ARG A 248 6.31 -13.81 -14.96
C ARG A 248 6.27 -13.18 -16.34
N GLU A 249 7.39 -12.67 -16.83
CA GLU A 249 7.47 -12.05 -18.15
C GLU A 249 7.16 -13.05 -19.28
N ILE A 250 7.71 -14.26 -19.25
CA ILE A 250 7.37 -15.32 -20.20
C ILE A 250 5.87 -15.66 -20.12
N GLY A 251 5.29 -15.68 -18.91
CA GLY A 251 3.87 -15.90 -18.71
C GLY A 251 3.01 -14.84 -19.39
N LEU A 252 3.40 -13.57 -19.31
CA LEU A 252 2.73 -12.45 -19.98
C LEU A 252 2.86 -12.55 -21.51
N GLN A 253 4.09 -12.73 -22.01
CA GLN A 253 4.39 -12.84 -23.44
C GLN A 253 3.67 -14.01 -24.13
N SER A 254 3.53 -15.13 -23.43
CA SER A 254 2.83 -16.34 -23.94
C SER A 254 1.32 -16.30 -23.78
N GLY A 255 0.76 -15.24 -23.17
CA GLY A 255 -0.68 -15.13 -22.89
C GLY A 255 -1.16 -16.07 -21.78
N ASN A 256 -0.28 -16.60 -20.93
CA ASN A 256 -0.61 -17.38 -19.74
C ASN A 256 -0.93 -16.51 -18.52
N LEU A 257 -0.48 -15.24 -18.56
CA LEU A 257 -0.78 -14.18 -17.60
C LEU A 257 -1.29 -12.96 -18.36
N ASP A 258 -2.10 -12.15 -17.70
CA ASP A 258 -2.69 -10.92 -18.26
C ASP A 258 -2.08 -9.67 -17.64
N VAL A 259 -1.67 -9.76 -16.37
CA VAL A 259 -1.00 -8.70 -15.58
C VAL A 259 0.12 -9.35 -14.77
N ILE A 260 1.27 -8.66 -14.64
CA ILE A 260 2.39 -9.12 -13.82
C ILE A 260 3.02 -7.98 -13.01
N ALA A 261 3.56 -8.30 -11.85
CA ALA A 261 4.55 -7.45 -11.18
C ALA A 261 5.83 -7.41 -12.00
N GLY A 262 6.28 -6.20 -12.37
CA GLY A 262 7.43 -5.93 -13.23
C GLY A 262 8.74 -5.77 -12.46
N LEU A 263 9.76 -5.27 -13.16
CA LEU A 263 11.03 -4.85 -12.57
C LEU A 263 11.08 -3.32 -12.50
N PRO A 264 11.54 -2.74 -11.39
CA PRO A 264 11.64 -1.30 -11.22
C PRO A 264 12.90 -0.74 -11.93
N GLU A 265 12.97 -0.91 -13.24
CA GLU A 265 14.07 -0.50 -14.11
C GLU A 265 13.51 0.15 -15.38
N ALA A 266 13.94 1.37 -15.70
CA ALA A 266 13.46 2.09 -16.89
C ALA A 266 13.70 1.30 -18.18
N GLN A 267 14.85 0.61 -18.31
CA GLN A 267 15.16 -0.23 -19.47
C GLN A 267 14.18 -1.39 -19.63
N TRP A 268 13.69 -1.96 -18.50
CA TRP A 268 12.66 -3.00 -18.55
C TRP A 268 11.33 -2.43 -19.03
N VAL A 269 10.95 -1.25 -18.53
CA VAL A 269 9.72 -0.52 -18.94
C VAL A 269 9.76 -0.22 -20.45
N ASP A 270 10.88 0.33 -20.94
CA ASP A 270 11.08 0.63 -22.36
C ASP A 270 10.96 -0.63 -23.23
N ARG A 271 11.56 -1.73 -22.79
CA ARG A 271 11.54 -3.01 -23.52
C ARG A 271 10.12 -3.61 -23.59
N ILE A 272 9.37 -3.56 -22.50
CA ILE A 272 7.97 -4.01 -22.48
C ILE A 272 7.11 -3.16 -23.43
N ASN A 273 7.25 -1.84 -23.38
CA ASN A 273 6.47 -0.94 -24.20
C ASN A 273 6.84 -1.02 -25.69
N ALA A 274 8.09 -1.37 -26.02
CA ALA A 274 8.55 -1.55 -27.40
C ALA A 274 7.98 -2.81 -28.09
N ASP A 275 7.50 -3.79 -27.33
CA ASP A 275 6.89 -5.03 -27.87
C ASP A 275 5.60 -4.76 -28.66
N GLY A 276 4.82 -3.76 -28.27
CA GLY A 276 3.60 -3.35 -28.95
C GLY A 276 2.38 -4.25 -28.70
N THR A 277 2.51 -5.30 -27.88
CA THR A 277 1.39 -6.17 -27.41
C THR A 277 1.17 -6.05 -25.91
N MET A 278 2.11 -5.44 -25.21
CA MET A 278 2.12 -5.23 -23.77
C MET A 278 2.21 -3.74 -23.44
N VAL A 279 1.91 -3.39 -22.20
CA VAL A 279 2.03 -2.04 -21.64
C VAL A 279 2.68 -2.19 -20.26
N ALA A 280 3.72 -1.42 -20.00
CA ALA A 280 4.26 -1.26 -18.66
C ALA A 280 3.55 -0.08 -17.98
N ASP A 281 2.95 -0.35 -16.83
CA ASP A 281 2.29 0.62 -15.96
C ASP A 281 3.28 1.02 -14.86
N VAL A 282 3.61 2.30 -14.77
CA VAL A 282 4.46 2.87 -13.71
C VAL A 282 3.61 3.86 -12.92
N PHE A 283 3.48 3.64 -11.60
CA PHE A 283 2.55 4.42 -10.77
C PHE A 283 3.03 4.50 -9.31
N GLY A 284 2.51 5.50 -8.54
CA GLY A 284 2.66 5.58 -7.08
C GLY A 284 1.71 4.59 -6.36
N VAL A 285 1.76 4.43 -5.08
CA VAL A 285 2.48 5.22 -4.07
C VAL A 285 3.96 4.81 -4.10
N ALA A 286 4.83 5.79 -4.23
CA ALA A 286 6.26 5.53 -4.37
C ALA A 286 6.93 5.29 -3.01
N GLU A 287 7.98 4.48 -3.01
CA GLU A 287 8.94 4.46 -1.91
C GLU A 287 9.86 5.68 -2.00
N SER A 288 10.06 6.39 -0.88
CA SER A 288 11.05 7.48 -0.79
C SER A 288 12.42 6.91 -0.44
N ILE A 289 13.45 7.38 -1.12
CA ILE A 289 14.85 7.07 -0.85
C ILE A 289 15.53 8.34 -0.33
N PHE A 290 16.08 8.27 0.87
CA PHE A 290 16.71 9.41 1.52
C PHE A 290 17.81 8.98 2.49
N LEU A 291 18.79 9.90 2.70
CA LEU A 291 19.85 9.78 3.70
C LEU A 291 19.33 10.27 5.04
N ASN A 292 19.68 9.55 6.11
CA ASN A 292 19.54 9.97 7.50
C ASN A 292 20.95 10.14 8.08
N PHE A 293 21.22 11.25 8.76
CA PHE A 293 22.50 11.50 9.42
C PHE A 293 22.33 11.37 10.93
N ASN A 294 23.08 10.49 11.57
CA ASN A 294 23.10 10.43 13.03
C ASN A 294 23.73 11.72 13.60
N VAL A 295 22.88 12.62 14.11
CA VAL A 295 23.30 13.95 14.60
C VAL A 295 23.98 13.90 15.97
N THR A 296 24.13 12.71 16.57
CA THR A 296 24.69 12.53 17.91
C THR A 296 26.14 12.02 17.91
N VAL A 297 26.63 11.54 16.76
CA VAL A 297 27.97 10.96 16.63
C VAL A 297 28.91 11.82 15.80
N ALA A 298 30.15 11.99 16.29
CA ALA A 298 31.17 12.68 15.53
C ALA A 298 31.57 11.87 14.29
N PRO A 299 31.86 12.56 13.15
CA PRO A 299 31.85 14.00 12.96
C PRO A 299 30.48 14.58 12.54
N PHE A 300 29.42 13.77 12.47
CA PHE A 300 28.07 14.17 12.01
C PHE A 300 27.26 14.93 13.07
N ASP A 301 27.74 15.06 14.30
CA ASP A 301 27.21 15.99 15.30
C ASP A 301 27.42 17.46 14.89
N ASP A 302 28.42 17.77 14.04
CA ASP A 302 28.60 19.07 13.43
C ASP A 302 27.73 19.24 12.17
N ILE A 303 26.83 20.21 12.18
CA ILE A 303 25.94 20.52 11.05
C ILE A 303 26.72 20.84 9.76
N ARG A 304 27.92 21.44 9.85
CA ARG A 304 28.73 21.76 8.68
C ARG A 304 29.21 20.52 7.95
N VAL A 305 29.51 19.44 8.68
CA VAL A 305 29.87 18.13 8.09
C VAL A 305 28.66 17.53 7.37
N ARG A 306 27.48 17.54 7.98
CA ARG A 306 26.26 17.04 7.34
C ARG A 306 25.91 17.85 6.08
N GLN A 307 25.98 19.17 6.16
CA GLN A 307 25.77 20.04 5.00
C GLN A 307 26.81 19.81 3.90
N ALA A 308 28.09 19.55 4.26
CA ALA A 308 29.12 19.20 3.28
C ALA A 308 28.73 17.94 2.50
N VAL A 309 28.27 16.90 3.19
CA VAL A 309 27.76 15.68 2.53
C VAL A 309 26.60 16.01 1.60
N THR A 310 25.59 16.79 2.05
CA THR A 310 24.45 17.15 1.20
C THR A 310 24.83 17.95 -0.05
N TYR A 311 25.91 18.76 0.01
CA TYR A 311 26.45 19.45 -1.16
C TYR A 311 27.37 18.56 -2.04
N ALA A 312 27.81 17.42 -1.55
CA ALA A 312 28.57 16.47 -2.36
C ALA A 312 27.66 15.56 -3.21
N VAL A 313 26.45 15.27 -2.73
CA VAL A 313 25.51 14.36 -3.38
C VAL A 313 24.93 14.96 -4.66
N ASN A 314 24.92 14.16 -5.72
CA ASN A 314 24.28 14.43 -7.01
C ASN A 314 23.00 13.59 -7.15
N ARG A 315 21.82 14.21 -6.99
CA ARG A 315 20.53 13.52 -7.12
C ARG A 315 20.34 12.84 -8.47
N ASP A 316 20.91 13.42 -9.55
CA ASP A 316 20.74 12.86 -10.90
C ASP A 316 21.47 11.52 -11.04
N GLU A 317 22.59 11.30 -10.32
CA GLU A 317 23.28 10.01 -10.32
C GLU A 317 22.49 8.93 -9.59
N HIS A 318 21.85 9.28 -8.46
CA HIS A 318 20.94 8.39 -7.75
C HIS A 318 19.67 8.10 -8.56
N LEU A 319 19.11 9.11 -9.21
CA LEU A 319 17.94 8.95 -10.08
C LEU A 319 18.25 8.01 -11.25
N ALA A 320 19.44 8.12 -11.85
CA ALA A 320 19.87 7.30 -12.98
C ALA A 320 20.01 5.81 -12.65
N LEU A 321 20.09 5.43 -11.37
CA LEU A 321 20.11 4.02 -10.95
C LEU A 321 18.83 3.27 -11.37
N PHE A 322 17.70 3.96 -11.37
CA PHE A 322 16.38 3.40 -11.73
C PHE A 322 15.91 3.94 -13.09
N GLY A 323 16.18 5.22 -13.34
CA GLY A 323 15.75 5.98 -14.52
C GLY A 323 14.27 6.37 -14.50
N GLU A 324 13.94 7.43 -15.25
CA GLU A 324 12.55 7.82 -15.48
C GLU A 324 11.83 6.82 -16.39
N PRO A 325 10.53 6.53 -16.18
CA PRO A 325 9.62 7.08 -15.16
C PRO A 325 9.61 6.30 -13.83
N VAL A 326 10.52 5.33 -13.63
CA VAL A 326 10.53 4.46 -12.44
C VAL A 326 10.94 5.22 -11.19
N ALA A 327 11.80 6.21 -11.31
CA ALA A 327 12.19 7.11 -10.25
C ALA A 327 11.94 8.57 -10.61
N GLU A 328 11.61 9.37 -9.59
CA GLU A 328 11.42 10.82 -9.70
C GLU A 328 12.16 11.51 -8.56
N PRO A 329 12.76 12.70 -8.78
CA PRO A 329 13.45 13.42 -7.72
C PRO A 329 12.46 13.88 -6.65
N ILE A 330 12.87 13.82 -5.37
CA ILE A 330 12.11 14.37 -4.24
C ILE A 330 12.94 15.41 -3.49
N TYR A 331 12.24 16.39 -2.94
CA TYR A 331 12.84 17.55 -2.29
C TYR A 331 12.50 17.64 -0.80
N SER A 332 11.85 16.60 -0.26
CA SER A 332 11.61 16.39 1.17
C SER A 332 11.49 14.89 1.46
N VAL A 333 11.56 14.51 2.73
CA VAL A 333 11.41 13.11 3.15
C VAL A 333 10.02 12.59 2.81
N VAL A 334 9.00 13.44 2.97
CA VAL A 334 7.64 13.18 2.53
C VAL A 334 7.55 13.50 1.03
N PRO A 335 7.16 12.55 0.15
CA PRO A 335 7.08 12.79 -1.28
C PRO A 335 5.84 13.62 -1.64
N ALA A 336 6.03 14.85 -2.10
CA ALA A 336 4.94 15.77 -2.46
C ALA A 336 4.08 15.25 -3.62
N GLN A 337 4.62 14.37 -4.47
CA GLN A 337 3.92 13.78 -5.60
C GLN A 337 2.76 12.87 -5.18
N SER A 338 2.84 12.27 -3.99
CA SER A 338 1.90 11.23 -3.56
C SER A 338 1.11 11.57 -2.29
N MET A 339 1.51 12.62 -1.55
CA MET A 339 0.81 12.97 -0.32
C MET A 339 1.02 14.43 0.13
N PRO A 340 0.04 15.02 0.85
CA PRO A 340 0.17 16.34 1.45
C PRO A 340 1.32 16.39 2.47
N GLY A 341 1.91 17.57 2.63
CA GLY A 341 2.98 17.83 3.63
C GLY A 341 4.39 17.62 3.11
N GLY A 342 4.57 17.09 1.87
CA GLY A 342 5.85 17.12 1.18
C GLY A 342 6.14 18.47 0.53
N LEU A 343 7.41 18.69 0.15
CA LEU A 343 7.85 19.90 -0.55
C LEU A 343 8.03 19.63 -2.04
N THR A 344 7.42 20.45 -2.86
CA THR A 344 7.75 20.54 -4.30
C THR A 344 9.15 21.14 -4.48
N GLN A 345 9.72 21.01 -5.67
CA GLN A 345 11.01 21.63 -5.99
C GLN A 345 10.98 23.16 -5.80
N GLU A 346 9.87 23.80 -6.18
CA GLU A 346 9.70 25.25 -6.04
C GLU A 346 9.70 25.68 -4.55
N GLU A 347 8.95 24.96 -3.71
CA GLU A 347 8.88 25.21 -2.27
C GLU A 347 10.23 24.98 -1.58
N ALA A 348 10.91 23.88 -1.90
CA ALA A 348 12.24 23.60 -1.35
C ALA A 348 13.30 24.60 -1.79
N THR A 349 13.19 25.10 -3.04
CA THR A 349 14.07 26.17 -3.55
C THR A 349 13.78 27.49 -2.86
N ALA A 350 12.53 27.85 -2.69
CA ALA A 350 12.11 29.06 -1.97
C ALA A 350 12.58 29.05 -0.49
N ALA A 351 12.58 27.87 0.14
CA ALA A 351 13.10 27.66 1.48
C ALA A 351 14.64 27.52 1.54
N ASN A 352 15.34 27.52 0.39
CA ASN A 352 16.79 27.34 0.28
C ASN A 352 17.30 26.01 0.88
N VAL A 353 16.55 24.93 0.70
CA VAL A 353 16.89 23.58 1.23
C VAL A 353 17.17 22.53 0.16
N THR A 354 17.14 22.87 -1.12
CA THR A 354 17.43 21.94 -2.23
C THR A 354 18.85 21.41 -2.22
N ARG A 355 19.85 22.27 -1.95
CA ARG A 355 21.29 21.96 -1.93
C ARG A 355 21.73 21.15 -3.15
N ASP A 356 21.78 21.80 -4.31
CA ASP A 356 22.35 21.21 -5.51
C ASP A 356 23.85 20.95 -5.33
N GLN A 357 24.40 19.94 -6.01
CA GLN A 357 25.79 19.54 -5.87
C GLN A 357 26.75 20.73 -6.06
N ASN A 358 27.62 20.93 -5.07
CA ASN A 358 28.66 21.94 -5.08
C ASN A 358 29.87 21.47 -4.26
N LEU A 359 30.81 20.81 -4.92
CA LEU A 359 31.98 20.21 -4.28
C LEU A 359 32.92 21.24 -3.61
N ASP A 360 32.97 22.45 -4.14
CA ASP A 360 33.80 23.51 -3.53
C ASP A 360 33.19 24.00 -2.21
N THR A 361 31.89 24.18 -2.16
CA THR A 361 31.16 24.47 -0.91
C THR A 361 31.30 23.31 0.08
N ALA A 362 31.18 22.08 -0.38
CA ALA A 362 31.33 20.88 0.46
C ALA A 362 32.73 20.82 1.12
N ARG A 363 33.80 21.01 0.33
CA ARG A 363 35.20 21.04 0.84
C ARG A 363 35.43 22.19 1.81
N GLN A 364 34.86 23.37 1.53
CA GLN A 364 34.99 24.53 2.44
C GLN A 364 34.32 24.26 3.78
N LEU A 365 33.11 23.68 3.78
CA LEU A 365 32.39 23.32 5.01
C LEU A 365 33.15 22.28 5.84
N LEU A 366 33.77 21.27 5.20
CA LEU A 366 34.64 20.31 5.89
C LEU A 366 35.85 20.97 6.50
N ALA A 367 36.52 21.89 5.77
CA ALA A 367 37.68 22.64 6.28
C ALA A 367 37.30 23.52 7.48
N ASP A 368 36.15 24.21 7.41
CA ASP A 368 35.64 25.06 8.50
C ASP A 368 35.22 24.21 9.73
N ALA A 369 34.85 22.96 9.53
CA ALA A 369 34.56 22.00 10.59
C ALA A 369 35.81 21.33 11.17
N GLY A 370 37.01 21.58 10.57
CA GLY A 370 38.29 21.02 11.05
C GLY A 370 38.69 19.71 10.33
N TYR A 371 38.03 19.34 9.25
CA TYR A 371 38.27 18.12 8.46
C TYR A 371 38.79 18.42 7.04
N ALA A 372 39.68 19.40 6.92
CA ALA A 372 40.28 19.80 5.61
C ALA A 372 41.00 18.62 4.90
N ASP A 373 41.55 17.67 5.66
CA ASP A 373 42.23 16.46 5.13
C ASP A 373 41.24 15.27 4.94
N GLY A 374 39.93 15.48 5.17
CA GLY A 374 38.92 14.44 5.13
C GLY A 374 38.93 13.53 6.36
N PHE A 375 38.20 12.43 6.29
CA PHE A 375 38.12 11.39 7.32
C PHE A 375 37.59 10.07 6.73
N GLU A 376 37.59 9.02 7.54
CA GLU A 376 37.15 7.69 7.15
C GLU A 376 35.91 7.27 7.95
N ILE A 377 34.94 6.63 7.28
CA ILE A 377 33.74 6.04 7.89
C ILE A 377 33.51 4.62 7.37
N ASN A 378 32.87 3.81 8.21
CA ASN A 378 32.42 2.47 7.81
C ASN A 378 30.89 2.51 7.71
N LEU A 379 30.33 1.93 6.63
CA LEU A 379 28.91 1.78 6.41
C LEU A 379 28.59 0.34 6.05
N ILE A 380 27.49 -0.16 6.58
CA ILE A 380 26.91 -1.45 6.22
C ILE A 380 25.79 -1.20 5.22
N THR A 381 25.73 -2.01 4.16
CA THR A 381 24.65 -2.00 3.17
C THR A 381 24.14 -3.39 2.87
N SER A 382 22.98 -3.47 2.23
CA SER A 382 22.37 -4.72 1.76
C SER A 382 22.95 -5.19 0.44
N GLU A 383 22.92 -6.52 0.19
CA GLU A 383 23.16 -7.09 -1.14
C GLU A 383 22.09 -6.72 -2.17
N MET A 384 20.91 -6.25 -1.72
CA MET A 384 19.84 -5.81 -2.63
C MET A 384 20.27 -4.57 -3.41
N SER A 385 20.02 -4.62 -4.73
CA SER A 385 20.55 -3.63 -5.68
C SER A 385 20.13 -2.20 -5.38
N ASP A 386 18.89 -1.98 -4.95
CA ASP A 386 18.34 -0.65 -4.65
C ASP A 386 18.98 0.00 -3.40
N TYR A 387 19.48 -0.80 -2.45
CA TYR A 387 20.31 -0.29 -1.36
C TYR A 387 21.77 -0.15 -1.80
N ARG A 388 22.34 -1.24 -2.27
CA ARG A 388 23.77 -1.33 -2.58
C ARG A 388 24.21 -0.26 -3.57
N ALA A 389 23.50 -0.09 -4.68
CA ALA A 389 23.86 0.87 -5.71
C ALA A 389 23.85 2.32 -5.18
N ASN A 390 22.86 2.70 -4.34
CA ASN A 390 22.83 4.02 -3.72
C ASN A 390 24.02 4.27 -2.79
N TYR A 391 24.47 3.26 -2.02
CA TYR A 391 25.66 3.40 -1.17
C TYR A 391 26.95 3.44 -1.98
N GLU A 392 27.04 2.72 -3.10
CA GLU A 392 28.21 2.76 -4.01
C GLU A 392 28.34 4.13 -4.71
N VAL A 393 27.22 4.74 -5.12
CA VAL A 393 27.21 6.13 -5.63
C VAL A 393 27.64 7.10 -4.52
N LEU A 394 27.03 7.05 -3.35
CA LEU A 394 27.41 7.91 -2.21
C LEU A 394 28.90 7.76 -1.86
N GLN A 395 29.46 6.54 -1.88
CA GLN A 395 30.89 6.29 -1.65
C GLN A 395 31.77 7.05 -2.65
N ALA A 396 31.40 7.03 -3.93
CA ALA A 396 32.15 7.74 -4.96
C ALA A 396 32.06 9.26 -4.80
N GLU A 397 30.88 9.80 -4.52
CA GLU A 397 30.64 11.22 -4.31
C GLU A 397 31.40 11.77 -3.08
N LEU A 398 31.40 11.02 -1.98
CA LEU A 398 32.09 11.40 -0.76
C LEU A 398 33.62 11.37 -0.90
N ALA A 399 34.15 10.46 -1.72
CA ALA A 399 35.58 10.43 -2.03
C ALA A 399 36.06 11.73 -2.72
N GLU A 400 35.20 12.40 -3.49
CA GLU A 400 35.54 13.67 -4.15
C GLU A 400 35.79 14.84 -3.18
N ILE A 401 35.24 14.73 -1.97
CA ILE A 401 35.43 15.74 -0.90
C ILE A 401 36.37 15.26 0.21
N GLY A 402 37.04 14.11 0.01
CA GLY A 402 38.06 13.58 0.93
C GLY A 402 37.51 12.65 2.02
N ILE A 403 36.23 12.25 1.97
CA ILE A 403 35.66 11.29 2.91
C ILE A 403 35.80 9.88 2.32
N THR A 404 36.54 9.01 3.01
CA THR A 404 36.69 7.62 2.63
C THR A 404 35.59 6.77 3.25
N VAL A 405 34.80 6.08 2.43
CA VAL A 405 33.75 5.19 2.90
C VAL A 405 34.16 3.74 2.68
N ASN A 406 34.22 2.95 3.72
CA ASN A 406 34.36 1.49 3.65
C ASN A 406 32.97 0.87 3.70
N LEU A 407 32.57 0.19 2.63
CA LEU A 407 31.30 -0.50 2.54
C LEU A 407 31.44 -1.98 2.91
N ASP A 408 30.63 -2.43 3.88
CA ASP A 408 30.41 -3.84 4.20
C ASP A 408 29.03 -4.28 3.69
N VAL A 409 29.02 -5.27 2.77
CA VAL A 409 27.80 -5.76 2.12
C VAL A 409 27.35 -7.03 2.82
N VAL A 410 26.19 -6.98 3.44
CA VAL A 410 25.58 -8.09 4.17
C VAL A 410 24.21 -8.46 3.58
N ASP A 411 23.63 -9.58 4.02
CA ASP A 411 22.25 -9.91 3.65
C ASP A 411 21.26 -8.86 4.17
N HIS A 412 20.14 -8.69 3.47
CA HIS A 412 19.17 -7.61 3.72
C HIS A 412 18.61 -7.61 5.16
N ALA A 413 18.31 -8.78 5.70
CA ALA A 413 17.79 -8.88 7.06
C ALA A 413 18.84 -8.50 8.11
N THR A 414 20.08 -8.91 7.91
CA THR A 414 21.24 -8.53 8.74
C THR A 414 21.50 -7.03 8.67
N MET A 415 21.46 -6.41 7.46
CA MET A 415 21.59 -4.96 7.32
C MET A 415 20.54 -4.23 8.17
N HIS A 416 19.26 -4.62 8.05
CA HIS A 416 18.18 -4.02 8.83
C HIS A 416 18.32 -4.21 10.34
N ALA A 417 18.86 -5.33 10.80
CA ALA A 417 19.15 -5.55 12.23
C ALA A 417 20.27 -4.63 12.70
N GLN A 418 21.38 -4.58 11.97
CA GLN A 418 22.58 -3.86 12.38
C GLN A 418 22.42 -2.33 12.33
N ILE A 419 21.72 -1.77 11.31
CA ILE A 419 21.47 -0.31 11.33
C ILE A 419 20.60 0.11 12.52
N ARG A 420 19.79 -0.79 13.10
CA ARG A 420 19.06 -0.54 14.36
C ARG A 420 19.93 -0.64 15.61
N GLU A 421 21.14 -1.17 15.49
CA GLU A 421 22.19 -1.13 16.51
C GLU A 421 23.08 0.11 16.40
N ASP A 422 22.69 1.09 15.56
CA ASP A 422 23.33 2.40 15.40
C ASP A 422 24.76 2.33 14.84
N VAL A 423 25.07 1.34 14.02
CA VAL A 423 26.42 1.13 13.48
C VAL A 423 26.77 2.08 12.34
N ASN A 424 25.78 2.65 11.65
CA ASN A 424 25.96 3.53 10.50
C ASN A 424 25.77 5.01 10.91
N PRO A 425 26.76 5.88 10.74
CA PRO A 425 26.57 7.34 10.93
C PRO A 425 25.74 7.98 9.81
N ILE A 426 25.63 7.34 8.64
CA ILE A 426 24.71 7.70 7.56
C ILE A 426 23.89 6.45 7.20
N VAL A 427 22.57 6.56 7.21
CA VAL A 427 21.66 5.50 6.77
C VAL A 427 20.90 5.94 5.54
N ILE A 428 21.08 5.27 4.40
CA ILE A 428 20.17 5.38 3.26
C ILE A 428 19.01 4.40 3.51
N TYR A 429 17.78 4.92 3.50
CA TYR A 429 16.61 4.11 3.74
C TYR A 429 15.59 4.24 2.61
N VAL A 430 15.03 3.09 2.22
CA VAL A 430 13.96 2.98 1.22
C VAL A 430 12.65 2.75 1.97
N ALA A 431 11.72 3.67 1.90
CA ALA A 431 10.52 3.63 2.72
C ALA A 431 9.25 4.03 1.97
N PHE A 432 8.21 3.25 2.16
CA PHE A 432 6.83 3.65 1.98
C PHE A 432 6.16 3.90 3.33
N ARG A 433 5.40 5.00 3.43
CA ARG A 433 4.51 5.28 4.57
C ARG A 433 3.18 5.83 4.05
N PRO A 434 2.05 5.56 4.72
CA PRO A 434 0.72 5.88 4.19
C PRO A 434 0.39 7.37 4.18
N ASN A 435 1.07 8.18 4.99
CA ASN A 435 0.87 9.63 5.08
C ASN A 435 2.09 10.33 5.70
N ALA A 436 2.08 11.66 5.69
CA ALA A 436 3.16 12.49 6.21
C ALA A 436 3.39 12.33 7.71
N ASP A 437 2.33 12.16 8.51
CA ASP A 437 2.47 11.95 9.96
C ASP A 437 3.31 10.71 10.27
N VAL A 438 3.04 9.60 9.58
CA VAL A 438 3.78 8.35 9.78
C VAL A 438 5.24 8.47 9.30
N TYR A 439 5.50 9.19 8.20
CA TYR A 439 6.88 9.48 7.79
C TYR A 439 7.63 10.27 8.86
N LEU A 440 7.08 11.40 9.28
CA LEU A 440 7.77 12.30 10.20
C LEU A 440 7.90 11.69 11.60
N THR A 441 6.86 11.01 12.08
CA THR A 441 6.90 10.30 13.36
C THR A 441 7.96 9.21 13.37
N ASN A 442 7.96 8.34 12.37
CA ASN A 442 8.84 7.18 12.37
C ASN A 442 10.31 7.56 12.22
N PHE A 443 10.61 8.62 11.45
CA PHE A 443 11.98 8.97 11.12
C PHE A 443 12.54 10.17 11.89
N PHE A 444 11.70 11.03 12.52
CA PHE A 444 12.18 12.28 13.12
C PHE A 444 11.55 12.63 14.48
N LEU A 445 10.54 11.92 14.97
CA LEU A 445 10.08 12.10 16.34
C LEU A 445 11.15 11.53 17.29
N SER A 446 11.56 12.30 18.30
CA SER A 446 12.65 11.89 19.21
C SER A 446 12.39 10.56 19.91
N THR A 447 11.11 10.28 20.27
CA THR A 447 10.72 9.01 20.89
C THR A 447 10.80 7.81 19.95
N SER A 448 10.93 8.01 18.63
CA SER A 448 11.12 6.96 17.63
C SER A 448 12.58 6.62 17.35
N ALA A 449 13.53 7.29 18.06
CA ALA A 449 14.97 7.09 17.89
C ALA A 449 15.38 5.65 18.20
N ILE A 450 16.25 5.09 17.35
CA ILE A 450 16.80 3.75 17.56
C ILE A 450 17.57 3.68 18.89
N GLY A 451 17.62 2.52 19.52
CA GLY A 451 18.20 2.34 20.85
C GLY A 451 17.27 2.66 22.02
N LEU A 452 16.08 3.23 21.77
CA LEU A 452 15.04 3.44 22.80
C LEU A 452 14.07 2.25 22.87
N GLU A 453 13.34 2.10 23.97
CA GLU A 453 12.27 1.10 24.10
C GLU A 453 11.13 1.34 23.09
N THR A 454 10.89 2.60 22.74
CA THR A 454 9.88 3.05 21.77
C THR A 454 10.41 3.18 20.34
N ALA A 455 11.63 2.69 20.08
CA ALA A 455 12.34 2.84 18.81
C ALA A 455 11.51 2.35 17.61
N ILE A 456 11.52 3.17 16.53
CA ILE A 456 10.92 2.78 15.24
C ILE A 456 12.02 2.79 14.17
N THR A 457 12.28 3.93 13.53
CA THR A 457 13.27 4.09 12.46
C THR A 457 13.92 5.47 12.44
N ASN A 458 13.91 6.22 13.55
CA ASN A 458 14.65 7.47 13.63
C ASN A 458 16.14 7.18 13.81
N PHE A 459 16.82 6.91 12.69
CA PHE A 459 18.28 6.68 12.61
C PHE A 459 19.08 7.97 12.82
N SER A 460 18.43 9.13 12.65
CA SER A 460 19.10 10.42 12.81
C SER A 460 19.24 10.85 14.26
N HIS A 461 18.47 10.28 15.19
CA HIS A 461 18.32 10.78 16.56
C HIS A 461 17.89 12.25 16.65
N TYR A 462 17.40 12.79 15.53
CA TYR A 462 16.95 14.18 15.45
C TYR A 462 15.56 14.31 16.07
N GLY A 463 15.33 15.37 16.84
CA GLY A 463 14.05 15.60 17.54
C GLY A 463 13.67 17.09 17.61
N ALA A 464 14.36 17.97 16.87
CA ALA A 464 14.06 19.41 16.90
C ALA A 464 12.72 19.77 16.19
N VAL A 465 12.01 18.77 15.64
CA VAL A 465 10.70 18.92 15.00
C VAL A 465 9.56 18.27 15.78
N ASP A 466 9.80 17.76 16.97
CA ASP A 466 8.80 17.08 17.80
C ASP A 466 7.52 17.92 17.95
N ASP A 467 7.69 19.22 18.31
CA ASP A 467 6.56 20.12 18.49
C ASP A 467 5.74 20.30 17.20
N LEU A 468 6.39 20.39 16.03
CA LEU A 468 5.70 20.52 14.75
C LEU A 468 4.93 19.24 14.38
N ILE A 469 5.53 18.07 14.62
CA ILE A 469 4.88 16.78 14.36
C ILE A 469 3.65 16.61 15.26
N LEU A 470 3.79 16.92 16.57
CA LEU A 470 2.70 16.78 17.52
C LEU A 470 1.59 17.81 17.28
N GLN A 471 1.93 19.07 16.90
CA GLN A 471 0.95 20.07 16.51
C GLN A 471 0.21 19.67 15.23
N ALA A 472 0.94 19.19 14.21
CA ALA A 472 0.31 18.70 12.98
C ALA A 472 -0.64 17.53 13.23
N ARG A 473 -0.28 16.63 14.14
CA ARG A 473 -1.16 15.50 14.51
C ARG A 473 -2.45 15.96 15.21
N ALA A 474 -2.38 17.01 16.01
CA ALA A 474 -3.53 17.58 16.71
C ALA A 474 -4.35 18.55 15.84
N GLU A 475 -3.81 18.97 14.69
CA GLU A 475 -4.52 19.87 13.77
C GLU A 475 -5.63 19.10 13.03
N THR A 476 -6.81 19.67 12.99
CA THR A 476 -7.98 19.05 12.34
C THR A 476 -8.30 19.63 10.97
N ASP A 477 -7.77 20.82 10.65
CA ASP A 477 -7.84 21.39 9.31
C ASP A 477 -6.75 20.79 8.42
N PRO A 478 -7.10 20.12 7.29
CA PRO A 478 -6.12 19.43 6.46
C PRO A 478 -5.08 20.34 5.81
N GLU A 479 -5.43 21.59 5.48
CA GLU A 479 -4.50 22.54 4.85
C GLU A 479 -3.50 23.06 5.88
N ALA A 480 -3.98 23.45 7.07
CA ALA A 480 -3.10 23.87 8.18
C ALA A 480 -2.21 22.72 8.65
N GLN A 481 -2.72 21.49 8.68
CA GLN A 481 -1.96 20.29 9.00
C GLN A 481 -0.83 20.04 8.00
N ALA A 482 -1.12 20.12 6.70
CA ALA A 482 -0.13 19.94 5.64
C ALA A 482 0.97 21.00 5.72
N GLU A 483 0.63 22.24 6.09
CA GLU A 483 1.60 23.32 6.26
C GLU A 483 2.55 23.06 7.45
N LEU A 484 2.05 22.52 8.56
CA LEU A 484 2.88 22.11 9.70
C LEU A 484 3.87 20.99 9.31
N TRP A 485 3.42 20.00 8.53
CA TRP A 485 4.33 18.98 8.00
C TRP A 485 5.37 19.55 7.04
N LYS A 486 5.02 20.52 6.19
CA LYS A 486 6.00 21.23 5.34
C LYS A 486 7.05 21.94 6.17
N GLN A 487 6.65 22.66 7.22
CA GLN A 487 7.57 23.33 8.15
C GLN A 487 8.52 22.33 8.83
N ALA A 488 8.01 21.17 9.25
CA ALA A 488 8.85 20.10 9.79
C ALA A 488 9.88 19.60 8.75
N ASN A 489 9.46 19.37 7.50
CA ASN A 489 10.36 18.96 6.41
C ASN A 489 11.43 20.02 6.13
N ILE A 490 11.06 21.30 6.07
CA ILE A 490 12.03 22.41 5.89
C ILE A 490 13.08 22.38 7.00
N LYS A 491 12.64 22.28 8.26
CA LYS A 491 13.55 22.29 9.42
C LYS A 491 14.51 21.08 9.43
N ILE A 492 14.03 19.88 9.08
CA ILE A 492 14.84 18.66 8.94
C ILE A 492 15.95 18.89 7.90
N LEU A 493 15.58 19.47 6.76
CA LEU A 493 16.51 19.74 5.67
C LEU A 493 17.46 20.90 5.99
N GLU A 494 17.03 21.99 6.62
CA GLU A 494 17.88 23.08 7.07
C GLU A 494 19.00 22.59 7.99
N ASP A 495 18.64 21.74 8.96
CA ASP A 495 19.57 21.17 9.92
C ASP A 495 20.37 19.99 9.34
N ALA A 496 20.13 19.65 8.08
CA ALA A 496 20.72 18.50 7.41
C ALA A 496 20.65 17.23 8.27
N ALA A 497 19.51 16.99 8.91
CA ALA A 497 19.26 15.73 9.61
C ALA A 497 18.93 14.61 8.62
N ALA A 498 18.41 14.98 7.44
CA ALA A 498 18.21 14.10 6.30
C ALA A 498 18.49 14.81 4.97
N PHE A 499 18.63 14.03 3.90
CA PHE A 499 18.71 14.51 2.53
C PHE A 499 17.95 13.57 1.59
N SER A 500 17.01 14.13 0.84
CA SER A 500 16.13 13.36 -0.03
C SER A 500 16.75 13.16 -1.41
N LEU A 501 16.64 11.96 -1.96
CA LEU A 501 17.19 11.58 -3.27
C LEU A 501 16.07 11.52 -4.32
N ASN A 502 15.33 10.42 -4.33
CA ASN A 502 14.29 10.14 -5.31
C ASN A 502 13.20 9.23 -4.72
N THR A 503 12.09 9.12 -5.43
CA THR A 503 11.13 8.03 -5.25
C THR A 503 11.56 6.82 -6.08
N LYS A 504 10.96 5.67 -5.74
CA LYS A 504 10.94 4.47 -6.57
C LYS A 504 9.48 4.06 -6.76
N ASN A 505 8.98 4.22 -7.98
CA ASN A 505 7.60 3.92 -8.35
C ASN A 505 7.37 2.41 -8.49
N LEU A 506 6.11 2.01 -8.37
CA LEU A 506 5.67 0.64 -8.64
C LEU A 506 5.66 0.39 -10.14
N VAL A 507 6.07 -0.80 -10.54
CA VAL A 507 6.11 -1.22 -11.95
C VAL A 507 5.33 -2.52 -12.12
N TYR A 508 4.33 -2.48 -12.98
CA TYR A 508 3.58 -3.64 -13.44
C TYR A 508 3.59 -3.69 -14.97
N ALA A 509 3.22 -4.82 -15.54
CA ALA A 509 2.95 -4.90 -16.97
C ALA A 509 1.67 -5.70 -17.22
N ARG A 510 0.97 -5.33 -18.29
CA ARG A 510 -0.25 -6.01 -18.74
C ARG A 510 -0.26 -6.21 -20.24
N THR A 511 -1.09 -7.14 -20.70
CA THR A 511 -1.43 -7.20 -22.13
C THR A 511 -2.26 -5.98 -22.51
N GLN A 512 -2.19 -5.52 -23.77
CA GLN A 512 -3.02 -4.40 -24.26
C GLN A 512 -4.53 -4.71 -24.16
N ALA A 513 -4.92 -5.97 -24.04
CA ALA A 513 -6.31 -6.37 -23.88
C ALA A 513 -6.92 -5.99 -22.51
N VAL A 514 -6.09 -5.81 -21.48
CA VAL A 514 -6.54 -5.46 -20.12
C VAL A 514 -6.78 -3.96 -20.03
N ASP A 515 -7.96 -3.59 -19.56
CA ASP A 515 -8.31 -2.24 -19.13
C ASP A 515 -8.78 -2.31 -17.67
N TYR A 516 -8.13 -1.57 -16.79
CA TYR A 516 -8.51 -1.55 -15.37
C TYR A 516 -9.87 -0.87 -15.13
N GLY A 517 -10.34 -0.08 -16.10
CA GLY A 517 -11.59 0.69 -16.00
C GLY A 517 -11.45 1.99 -15.19
N HIS A 518 -10.23 2.37 -14.85
CA HIS A 518 -9.86 3.60 -14.16
C HIS A 518 -8.44 4.04 -14.55
N GLU A 519 -8.10 5.29 -14.30
CA GLU A 519 -6.72 5.78 -14.42
C GLU A 519 -5.86 5.17 -13.29
N LEU A 520 -4.60 4.86 -13.59
CA LEU A 520 -3.67 4.29 -12.62
C LEU A 520 -2.55 5.29 -12.32
N VAL A 521 -2.79 6.17 -11.35
CA VAL A 521 -1.82 7.17 -10.87
C VAL A 521 -1.10 6.67 -9.63
N ALA A 522 -1.86 6.14 -8.65
CA ALA A 522 -1.33 5.60 -7.40
C ALA A 522 -2.28 4.59 -6.79
N SER A 523 -1.74 3.57 -6.07
CA SER A 523 -2.53 2.54 -5.41
C SER A 523 -1.99 2.19 -4.04
N GLN A 524 -2.84 2.29 -3.02
CA GLN A 524 -2.50 1.93 -1.63
C GLN A 524 -2.30 0.42 -1.43
N ALA A 525 -2.90 -0.40 -2.28
CA ALA A 525 -2.68 -1.86 -2.29
C ALA A 525 -1.28 -2.25 -2.78
N LEU A 526 -0.49 -1.30 -3.33
CA LEU A 526 0.82 -1.52 -3.95
C LEU A 526 0.74 -2.44 -5.19
N ALA A 527 -0.41 -2.55 -5.79
CA ALA A 527 -0.72 -3.28 -7.01
C ALA A 527 -1.81 -2.53 -7.78
N PRO A 528 -1.98 -2.76 -9.10
CA PRO A 528 -3.11 -2.20 -9.82
C PRO A 528 -4.43 -2.69 -9.20
N PRO A 529 -5.36 -1.80 -8.81
CA PRO A 529 -6.66 -2.22 -8.31
C PRO A 529 -7.46 -2.96 -9.37
N ILE A 530 -7.89 -4.19 -9.07
CA ILE A 530 -8.78 -4.98 -9.91
C ILE A 530 -10.18 -4.85 -9.35
N THR A 531 -11.06 -4.21 -10.10
CA THR A 531 -12.40 -3.82 -9.64
C THR A 531 -13.50 -4.45 -10.49
N GLU A 532 -14.75 -4.13 -10.15
CA GLU A 532 -15.91 -4.48 -10.97
C GLU A 532 -15.86 -3.90 -12.40
N LEU A 533 -15.07 -2.86 -12.62
CA LEU A 533 -14.93 -2.18 -13.90
C LEU A 533 -13.86 -2.79 -14.82
N THR A 534 -12.96 -3.61 -14.26
CA THR A 534 -11.83 -4.19 -15.01
C THR A 534 -12.32 -5.12 -16.11
N THR A 535 -11.76 -4.98 -17.32
CA THR A 535 -12.11 -5.76 -18.51
C THR A 535 -10.89 -6.37 -19.19
N ILE A 536 -11.14 -7.42 -19.97
CA ILE A 536 -10.19 -7.98 -20.94
C ILE A 536 -10.92 -8.04 -22.30
N SER A 537 -10.47 -7.25 -23.27
CA SER A 537 -10.96 -7.31 -24.63
C SER A 537 -10.53 -8.61 -25.32
N GLN A 538 -11.41 -9.24 -26.08
CA GLN A 538 -11.13 -10.46 -26.84
C GLN A 538 -10.41 -10.16 -28.15
#